data_072d9fde3d33363552077f2db8b7fb8c
#
_entry.id   072d9fde3d33363552077f2db8b7fb8c
#
_cell.length_a   1.000
_cell.length_b   1.000
_cell.length_c   1.000
_cell.angle_alpha   90.00
_cell.angle_beta   90.00
_cell.angle_gamma   90.00
#
_symmetry.space_group_name_H-M   'P 1'
#
loop_
_entity.id
_entity.type
_entity.pdbx_description
1 polymer ?
#
loop_
_entity_poly.entity_id
_entity_poly.type
_entity_poly.pdbx_seq_one_letter_code
_entity_poly.pdbx_strand_id
1 'polypeptide(L)'
;TMEELVWHPKTGLLMTHAPSTYKIPTANDCPPVFRTALFENNDNVEDSIHRSKAVGEPPLLLPFSVFLAIRDAVSAVGGHRIDPPLRAPATPEAVLDAIDAVRAAR
;
A
#
# COMPACT_ATOMS: atom_id res chain seq x y z
N THR A 1 -1.70 -0.71 -1.89
CA THR A 1 -0.32 -0.99 -1.45
C THR A 1 -0.06 -2.48 -1.28
N MET A 2 -0.98 -3.20 -0.67
CA MET A 2 -0.84 -4.63 -0.35
C MET A 2 -1.78 -5.55 -1.15
N GLU A 3 -2.69 -5.00 -1.92
CA GLU A 3 -3.58 -5.78 -2.79
C GLU A 3 -2.87 -6.22 -4.05
N GLU A 4 -3.08 -7.45 -4.45
CA GLU A 4 -2.45 -8.03 -5.63
C GLU A 4 -3.51 -8.61 -6.58
N LEU A 5 -3.36 -8.30 -7.88
CA LEU A 5 -4.13 -8.92 -8.94
C LEU A 5 -3.32 -10.05 -9.56
N VAL A 6 -3.84 -11.27 -9.45
CA VAL A 6 -3.21 -12.46 -10.03
C VAL A 6 -4.01 -12.92 -11.24
N TRP A 7 -3.32 -13.05 -12.37
CA TRP A 7 -3.89 -13.48 -13.64
C TRP A 7 -3.39 -14.88 -14.01
N HIS A 8 -4.29 -15.70 -14.51
CA HIS A 8 -3.92 -17.02 -15.01
C HIS A 8 -3.02 -16.88 -16.26
N PRO A 9 -1.79 -17.43 -16.27
CA PRO A 9 -0.78 -17.10 -17.28
C PRO A 9 -1.14 -17.55 -18.69
N LYS A 10 -1.99 -18.56 -18.84
CA LYS A 10 -2.38 -19.08 -20.16
C LYS A 10 -3.70 -18.51 -20.69
N THR A 11 -4.64 -18.20 -19.80
CA THR A 11 -5.99 -17.81 -20.21
C THR A 11 -6.29 -16.32 -20.02
N GLY A 12 -5.46 -15.61 -19.25
CA GLY A 12 -5.70 -14.22 -18.90
C GLY A 12 -6.87 -14.02 -17.91
N LEU A 13 -7.41 -15.12 -17.35
CA LEU A 13 -8.49 -15.03 -16.36
C LEU A 13 -7.99 -14.44 -15.06
N LEU A 14 -8.72 -13.45 -14.53
CA LEU A 14 -8.44 -12.91 -13.19
C LEU A 14 -8.72 -13.97 -12.12
N MET A 15 -7.71 -14.33 -11.35
CA MET A 15 -7.81 -15.33 -10.29
C MET A 15 -8.25 -14.74 -8.95
N THR A 16 -7.95 -13.46 -8.73
CA THR A 16 -8.27 -12.73 -7.49
C THR A 16 -9.55 -11.91 -7.65
N HIS A 17 -10.67 -12.56 -7.98
CA HIS A 17 -11.94 -11.88 -8.27
C HIS A 17 -13.03 -12.09 -7.21
N ALA A 18 -12.70 -12.69 -6.08
CA ALA A 18 -13.65 -13.00 -5.02
C ALA A 18 -13.09 -12.59 -3.64
N PRO A 19 -13.94 -12.34 -2.62
CA PRO A 19 -13.47 -11.96 -1.27
C PRO A 19 -12.50 -12.97 -0.63
N SER A 20 -12.58 -14.22 -1.02
CA SER A 20 -11.68 -15.27 -0.55
C SER A 20 -10.30 -15.26 -1.21
N THR A 21 -10.16 -14.62 -2.36
CA THR A 21 -8.93 -14.63 -3.16
C THR A 21 -8.31 -13.25 -3.31
N TYR A 22 -9.11 -12.19 -3.35
CA TYR A 22 -8.64 -10.81 -3.33
C TYR A 22 -8.51 -10.32 -1.90
N LYS A 23 -7.27 -10.26 -1.42
CA LYS A 23 -6.97 -9.87 -0.04
C LYS A 23 -6.95 -8.35 0.08
N ILE A 24 -7.68 -7.83 1.05
CA ILE A 24 -7.66 -6.44 1.47
C ILE A 24 -7.12 -6.34 2.90
N PRO A 25 -6.69 -5.16 3.37
CA PRO A 25 -6.33 -4.97 4.77
C PRO A 25 -7.45 -5.41 5.71
N THR A 26 -7.10 -6.11 6.76
CA THR A 26 -8.03 -6.56 7.80
C THR A 26 -8.16 -5.52 8.90
N ALA A 27 -9.13 -5.70 9.81
CA ALA A 27 -9.26 -4.83 10.98
C ALA A 27 -8.00 -4.84 11.87
N ASN A 28 -7.27 -5.97 11.90
CA ASN A 28 -6.01 -6.08 12.65
C ASN A 28 -4.84 -5.32 12.02
N ASP A 29 -4.94 -4.97 10.74
CA ASP A 29 -3.94 -4.17 10.04
C ASP A 29 -4.14 -2.66 10.30
N CYS A 30 -5.25 -2.29 10.93
CA CYS A 30 -5.51 -0.90 11.29
C CYS A 30 -4.54 -0.46 12.40
N PRO A 31 -3.81 0.64 12.22
CA PRO A 31 -2.90 1.12 13.24
C PRO A 31 -3.67 1.55 14.50
N PRO A 32 -3.11 1.37 15.71
CA PRO A 32 -3.77 1.73 16.96
C PRO A 32 -4.07 3.22 17.08
N VAL A 33 -3.37 4.05 16.32
CA VAL A 33 -3.66 5.48 16.18
C VAL A 33 -4.00 5.77 14.72
N PHE A 34 -5.29 5.99 14.47
CA PHE A 34 -5.82 6.31 13.15
C PHE A 34 -6.65 7.57 13.24
N ARG A 35 -6.06 8.71 12.87
CA ARG A 35 -6.72 10.01 12.93
C ARG A 35 -6.99 10.52 11.54
N THR A 36 -8.23 10.88 11.28
CA THR A 36 -8.65 11.48 10.03
C THR A 36 -9.36 12.79 10.29
N ALA A 37 -9.13 13.78 9.46
CA ALA A 37 -9.83 15.05 9.49
C ALA A 37 -10.04 15.57 8.09
N LEU A 38 -11.16 16.23 7.86
CA LEU A 38 -11.37 16.99 6.63
C LEU A 38 -10.60 18.30 6.74
N PHE A 39 -9.97 18.69 5.64
CA PHE A 39 -9.31 19.99 5.55
C PHE A 39 -10.37 21.04 5.21
N GLU A 40 -10.80 21.77 6.26
CA GLU A 40 -11.90 22.73 6.18
C GLU A 40 -11.48 24.02 5.44
N ASN A 41 -12.48 24.75 4.93
CA ASN A 41 -12.35 26.06 4.26
C ASN A 41 -11.42 26.04 3.03
N ASN A 42 -11.40 24.92 2.30
CA ASN A 42 -10.59 24.72 1.12
C ASN A 42 -11.40 24.27 -0.09
N ASP A 43 -12.49 24.98 -0.33
CA ASP A 43 -13.28 24.77 -1.54
C ASP A 43 -12.42 24.99 -2.79
N ASN A 44 -12.77 24.30 -3.88
CA ASN A 44 -12.11 24.52 -5.14
C ASN A 44 -12.29 25.99 -5.57
N VAL A 45 -11.21 26.63 -5.99
CA VAL A 45 -11.22 27.99 -6.51
C VAL A 45 -11.99 28.05 -7.83
N GLU A 46 -11.87 26.99 -8.63
CA GLU A 46 -12.61 26.86 -9.89
C GLU A 46 -14.08 26.56 -9.65
N ASP A 47 -14.92 27.13 -10.50
CA ASP A 47 -16.38 26.92 -10.46
C ASP A 47 -16.75 25.56 -11.06
N SER A 48 -16.36 24.51 -10.38
CA SER A 48 -16.70 23.13 -10.71
C SER A 48 -18.01 22.70 -10.03
N ILE A 49 -18.58 21.58 -10.48
CA ILE A 49 -19.79 21.00 -9.89
C ILE A 49 -19.57 20.76 -8.40
N HIS A 50 -20.37 21.41 -7.56
CA HIS A 50 -20.26 21.42 -6.10
C HIS A 50 -18.86 21.79 -5.59
N ARG A 51 -18.07 22.54 -6.35
CA ARG A 51 -16.68 22.89 -6.04
C ARG A 51 -15.81 21.67 -5.72
N SER A 52 -16.18 20.53 -6.28
CA SER A 52 -15.46 19.29 -6.09
C SER A 52 -14.10 19.28 -6.81
N LYS A 53 -13.15 18.56 -6.25
CA LYS A 53 -11.84 18.30 -6.86
C LYS A 53 -11.80 16.88 -7.38
N ALA A 54 -11.02 16.65 -8.44
CA ALA A 54 -10.80 15.31 -8.97
C ALA A 54 -10.13 14.42 -7.90
N VAL A 55 -10.56 13.15 -7.80
CA VAL A 55 -10.13 12.22 -6.72
C VAL A 55 -9.34 11.02 -7.29
N GLY A 56 -9.17 10.89 -8.60
CA GLY A 56 -8.57 9.71 -9.23
C GLY A 56 -7.09 9.53 -8.92
N GLU A 57 -6.24 10.40 -9.42
CA GLU A 57 -4.78 10.27 -9.33
C GLU A 57 -4.18 10.51 -7.94
N PRO A 58 -4.63 11.48 -7.12
CA PRO A 58 -4.07 11.67 -5.79
C PRO A 58 -4.09 10.41 -4.91
N PRO A 59 -5.16 9.60 -4.84
CA PRO A 59 -5.14 8.32 -4.12
C PRO A 59 -4.09 7.34 -4.63
N LEU A 60 -3.78 7.34 -5.94
CA LEU A 60 -2.71 6.51 -6.50
C LEU A 60 -1.34 6.90 -5.94
N LEU A 61 -1.08 8.20 -5.77
CA LEU A 61 0.19 8.69 -5.26
C LEU A 61 0.33 8.51 -3.74
N LEU A 62 -0.77 8.62 -3.00
CA LEU A 62 -0.79 8.41 -1.55
C LEU A 62 -0.32 7.01 -1.10
N PRO A 63 -0.60 5.89 -1.83
CA PRO A 63 -0.06 4.58 -1.48
C PRO A 63 1.46 4.52 -1.34
N PHE A 64 2.21 5.40 -2.00
CA PHE A 64 3.67 5.45 -1.85
C PHE A 64 4.09 5.78 -0.42
N SER A 65 3.36 6.60 0.30
CA SER A 65 3.67 6.91 1.70
C SER A 65 3.60 5.67 2.58
N VAL A 66 2.58 4.81 2.36
CA VAL A 66 2.42 3.55 3.09
C VAL A 66 3.49 2.54 2.67
N PHE A 67 3.74 2.41 1.36
CA PHE A 67 4.78 1.49 0.85
C PHE A 67 6.16 1.83 1.41
N LEU A 68 6.53 3.12 1.40
CA LEU A 68 7.80 3.58 1.92
C LEU A 68 7.92 3.42 3.43
N ALA A 69 6.83 3.62 4.18
CA ALA A 69 6.80 3.36 5.62
C ALA A 69 7.02 1.88 5.94
N ILE A 70 6.40 0.96 5.19
CA ILE A 70 6.65 -0.49 5.33
C ILE A 70 8.12 -0.80 5.00
N ARG A 71 8.64 -0.24 3.91
CA ARG A 71 10.05 -0.45 3.52
C ARG A 71 11.02 0.05 4.57
N ASP A 72 10.77 1.20 5.16
CA ASP A 72 11.58 1.73 6.26
C ASP A 72 11.52 0.83 7.50
N ALA A 73 10.33 0.35 7.88
CA ALA A 73 10.16 -0.59 8.97
C ALA A 73 10.93 -1.92 8.73
N VAL A 74 10.93 -2.42 7.50
CA VAL A 74 11.73 -3.61 7.13
C VAL A 74 13.23 -3.30 7.22
N SER A 75 13.67 -2.13 6.78
CA SER A 75 15.07 -1.69 6.87
C SER A 75 15.55 -1.60 8.31
N ALA A 76 14.67 -1.24 9.26
CA ALA A 76 14.98 -1.20 10.68
C ALA A 76 15.43 -2.55 11.25
N VAL A 77 15.00 -3.69 10.67
CA VAL A 77 15.46 -5.03 11.04
C VAL A 77 16.96 -5.17 10.85
N GLY A 78 17.53 -4.52 9.84
CA GLY A 78 18.99 -4.46 9.57
C GLY A 78 19.67 -3.21 10.15
N GLY A 79 18.99 -2.46 11.04
CA GLY A 79 19.51 -1.22 11.60
C GLY A 79 19.68 -0.12 10.55
N HIS A 80 18.82 -0.09 9.54
CA HIS A 80 18.83 0.83 8.39
C HIS A 80 20.13 0.81 7.56
N ARG A 81 20.90 -0.26 7.65
CA ARG A 81 22.16 -0.42 6.89
C ARG A 81 22.02 -1.23 5.62
N ILE A 82 20.90 -1.92 5.49
CA ILE A 82 20.60 -2.81 4.37
C ILE A 82 19.33 -2.31 3.69
N ASP A 83 19.43 -2.12 2.39
CA ASP A 83 18.27 -1.76 1.57
C ASP A 83 17.38 -3.01 1.39
N PRO A 84 16.13 -3.01 1.89
CA PRO A 84 15.29 -4.18 1.80
C PRO A 84 14.81 -4.41 0.36
N PRO A 85 14.87 -5.65 -0.15
CA PRO A 85 14.38 -5.99 -1.49
C PRO A 85 12.85 -6.12 -1.51
N LEU A 86 12.16 -5.13 -0.94
CA LEU A 86 10.69 -5.11 -0.90
C LEU A 86 10.15 -4.73 -2.28
N ARG A 87 9.35 -5.61 -2.86
CA ARG A 87 8.65 -5.40 -4.13
C ARG A 87 7.21 -4.91 -3.90
N ALA A 88 6.67 -4.19 -4.86
CA ALA A 88 5.26 -3.86 -4.92
C ALA A 88 4.49 -4.92 -5.73
N PRO A 89 3.25 -5.27 -5.32
CA PRO A 89 2.59 -4.82 -4.09
C PRO A 89 3.28 -5.40 -2.84
N ALA A 90 3.24 -4.66 -1.72
CA ALA A 90 3.78 -5.09 -0.44
C ALA A 90 2.79 -6.06 0.24
N THR A 91 2.61 -7.23 -0.34
CA THR A 91 1.81 -8.31 0.27
C THR A 91 2.47 -8.79 1.56
N PRO A 92 1.75 -9.43 2.49
CA PRO A 92 2.35 -10.02 3.69
C PRO A 92 3.53 -10.94 3.36
N GLU A 93 3.42 -11.73 2.31
CA GLU A 93 4.48 -12.62 1.82
C GLU A 93 5.72 -11.82 1.34
N ALA A 94 5.50 -10.76 0.54
CA ALA A 94 6.61 -9.92 0.08
C ALA A 94 7.33 -9.20 1.22
N VAL A 95 6.59 -8.79 2.25
CA VAL A 95 7.16 -8.19 3.47
C VAL A 95 7.98 -9.22 4.24
N LEU A 96 7.47 -10.44 4.41
CA LEU A 96 8.19 -11.52 5.10
C LEU A 96 9.48 -11.88 4.37
N ASP A 97 9.41 -12.08 3.06
CA ASP A 97 10.58 -12.37 2.21
C ASP A 97 11.65 -11.27 2.34
N ALA A 98 11.22 -10.00 2.34
CA ALA A 98 12.12 -8.88 2.49
C ALA A 98 12.78 -8.81 3.89
N ILE A 99 12.03 -9.13 4.96
CA ILE A 99 12.56 -9.25 6.33
C ILE A 99 13.63 -10.35 6.40
N ASP A 100 13.32 -11.51 5.84
CA ASP A 100 14.25 -12.64 5.86
C ASP A 100 15.52 -12.37 5.04
N ALA A 101 15.39 -11.71 3.91
CA ALA A 101 16.53 -11.26 3.13
C ALA A 101 17.42 -10.26 3.89
N VAL A 102 16.84 -9.29 4.59
CA VAL A 102 17.58 -8.34 5.42
C VAL A 102 18.28 -9.05 6.59
N ARG A 103 17.63 -10.05 7.22
CA ARG A 103 18.24 -10.85 8.29
C ARG A 103 19.41 -11.67 7.79
N ALA A 104 19.29 -12.28 6.61
CA ALA A 104 20.34 -13.09 5.99
C ALA A 104 21.58 -12.27 5.57
N ALA A 105 21.38 -10.98 5.25
CA ALA A 105 22.45 -10.07 4.84
C ALA A 105 23.12 -9.33 6.02
N ARG A 106 22.69 -9.61 7.25
CA ARG A 106 23.19 -9.00 8.48
C ARG A 106 24.40 -9.77 9.06
#